data_a762ff2abfdb9ce464859913011807ab
#
_entry.id   a762ff2abfdb9ce464859913011807ab
#
_cell.length_a   1.000
_cell.length_b   1.000
_cell.length_c   1.000
_cell.angle_alpha   90.00
_cell.angle_beta   90.00
_cell.angle_gamma   90.00
#
_symmetry.space_group_name_H-M   'P 1'
#
loop_
_entity.id
_entity.type
_entity.pdbx_description
1 polymer ?
#
loop_
_entity_poly.entity_id
_entity_poly.type
_entity_poly.pdbx_seq_one_letter_code
_entity_poly.pdbx_strand_id
1 'polypeptide(L)'
;MSFRIVFTGVRQAILQEAQLPALTPNSLLLRSRASLISTGTELTAFGHRFERGTHWDSWVKYPFLPGYATVAQIEKVGKNIRDAKVGDRVVVRAPHASHHVVKKTQIAFVPDAISDEEAVWFAMAKIAFAGLLAANLQTGARVAVIGTGPLGQMVVRWLATTATSEIVVIDRNEKRLALARKGGATHTIAGALEEKIDSVVKRLGGHRPELIFDCTANPSVLANALRLVTDRGKIVILGDTGFPAEQHLTSDLVLRGISIVGAHDLHTQGDPEWGDERKIFDLFFQLLSSGRFSTANLVTHRFDPRQAQEAYLLAESAKGKTGGILFDWSKLK
;
A
#
# COMPACT_ATOMS: atom_id res chain seq x y z
N MET A 1 -26.62 -13.77 -5.16
CA MET A 1 -25.78 -13.40 -6.32
C MET A 1 -24.51 -12.77 -5.78
N SER A 2 -23.36 -13.02 -6.43
CA SER A 2 -22.09 -12.36 -6.10
C SER A 2 -21.65 -11.50 -7.27
N PHE A 3 -20.94 -10.41 -6.99
CA PHE A 3 -20.43 -9.47 -7.98
C PHE A 3 -18.96 -9.22 -7.74
N ARG A 4 -18.20 -8.93 -8.80
CA ARG A 4 -16.78 -8.58 -8.74
C ARG A 4 -16.46 -7.48 -9.74
N ILE A 5 -15.44 -6.69 -9.45
CA ILE A 5 -14.89 -5.73 -10.40
C ILE A 5 -13.90 -6.45 -11.30
N VAL A 6 -13.98 -6.18 -12.60
CA VAL A 6 -13.14 -6.80 -13.64
C VAL A 6 -12.63 -5.72 -14.58
N PHE A 7 -11.33 -5.74 -14.87
CA PHE A 7 -10.79 -5.01 -16.00
C PHE A 7 -10.92 -5.90 -17.24
N THR A 8 -11.82 -5.53 -18.13
CA THR A 8 -12.09 -6.28 -19.38
C THR A 8 -11.09 -5.95 -20.50
N GLY A 9 -10.39 -4.84 -20.36
CA GLY A 9 -9.38 -4.33 -21.28
C GLY A 9 -8.70 -3.10 -20.69
N VAL A 10 -7.83 -2.48 -21.48
CA VAL A 10 -7.13 -1.25 -21.09
C VAL A 10 -8.14 -0.15 -20.80
N ARG A 11 -8.08 0.42 -19.58
CA ARG A 11 -8.96 1.49 -19.10
C ARG A 11 -10.45 1.14 -19.11
N GLN A 12 -10.76 -0.14 -18.94
CA GLN A 12 -12.13 -0.65 -18.88
C GLN A 12 -12.35 -1.42 -17.58
N ALA A 13 -13.21 -0.93 -16.71
CA ALA A 13 -13.58 -1.55 -15.45
C ALA A 13 -15.09 -1.72 -15.37
N ILE A 14 -15.56 -2.91 -15.11
CA ILE A 14 -17.01 -3.22 -14.96
C ILE A 14 -17.28 -3.96 -13.68
N LEU A 15 -18.50 -3.83 -13.17
CA LEU A 15 -19.05 -4.74 -12.18
C LEU A 15 -19.70 -5.92 -12.90
N GLN A 16 -19.24 -7.14 -12.63
CA GLN A 16 -19.71 -8.35 -13.28
C GLN A 16 -20.26 -9.33 -12.25
N GLU A 17 -21.32 -10.04 -12.59
CA GLU A 17 -21.80 -11.16 -11.79
C GLU A 17 -20.76 -12.28 -11.78
N ALA A 18 -20.62 -12.95 -10.64
CA ALA A 18 -19.64 -14.01 -10.43
C ALA A 18 -20.25 -15.17 -9.65
N GLN A 19 -19.87 -16.37 -10.01
CA GLN A 19 -20.19 -17.55 -9.21
C GLN A 19 -19.19 -17.68 -8.06
N LEU A 20 -19.70 -18.00 -6.87
CA LEU A 20 -18.85 -18.32 -5.73
C LEU A 20 -18.50 -19.81 -5.73
N PRO A 21 -17.28 -20.16 -5.32
CA PRO A 21 -16.96 -21.55 -4.99
C PRO A 21 -17.89 -22.09 -3.90
N ALA A 22 -18.09 -23.39 -3.86
CA ALA A 22 -18.86 -24.03 -2.79
C ALA A 22 -18.19 -23.82 -1.42
N LEU A 23 -18.99 -23.54 -0.41
CA LEU A 23 -18.50 -23.48 0.97
C LEU A 23 -18.08 -24.90 1.42
N THR A 24 -16.82 -25.03 1.83
CA THR A 24 -16.28 -26.29 2.35
C THR A 24 -16.34 -26.33 3.88
N PRO A 25 -16.18 -27.51 4.51
CA PRO A 25 -16.10 -27.60 5.97
C PRO A 25 -15.03 -26.72 6.62
N ASN A 26 -13.98 -26.37 5.89
CA ASN A 26 -12.81 -25.59 6.37
C ASN A 26 -12.73 -24.18 5.79
N SER A 27 -13.81 -23.66 5.20
CA SER A 27 -13.86 -22.34 4.61
C SER A 27 -14.92 -21.44 5.26
N LEU A 28 -14.77 -20.16 5.04
CA LEU A 28 -15.68 -19.09 5.46
C LEU A 28 -16.30 -18.46 4.22
N LEU A 29 -17.59 -18.13 4.28
CA LEU A 29 -18.21 -17.20 3.35
C LEU A 29 -18.16 -15.80 3.97
N LEU A 30 -17.54 -14.89 3.28
CA LEU A 30 -17.40 -13.48 3.66
C LEU A 30 -18.27 -12.61 2.77
N ARG A 31 -18.94 -11.62 3.36
CA ARG A 31 -19.58 -10.52 2.67
C ARG A 31 -18.73 -9.27 2.82
N SER A 32 -18.30 -8.68 1.72
CA SER A 32 -17.48 -7.46 1.72
C SER A 32 -18.27 -6.27 2.26
N ARG A 33 -17.59 -5.43 3.02
CA ARG A 33 -18.08 -4.16 3.55
C ARG A 33 -17.40 -2.99 2.84
N ALA A 34 -16.07 -3.00 2.78
CA ALA A 34 -15.27 -2.02 2.08
C ALA A 34 -14.06 -2.67 1.42
N SER A 35 -13.61 -2.15 0.27
CA SER A 35 -12.34 -2.53 -0.31
C SER A 35 -11.60 -1.31 -0.87
N LEU A 36 -10.26 -1.24 -0.62
CA LEU A 36 -9.43 -0.10 -0.94
C LEU A 36 -8.74 -0.28 -2.30
N ILE A 37 -8.84 0.71 -3.17
CA ILE A 37 -8.10 0.75 -4.43
C ILE A 37 -6.62 1.04 -4.16
N SER A 38 -5.76 0.16 -4.65
CA SER A 38 -4.32 0.38 -4.71
C SER A 38 -3.97 1.20 -5.94
N THR A 39 -3.94 2.52 -5.79
CA THR A 39 -3.73 3.43 -6.94
C THR A 39 -2.38 3.25 -7.64
N GLY A 40 -1.36 2.69 -7.00
CA GLY A 40 -0.10 2.30 -7.66
C GLY A 40 -0.33 1.09 -8.58
N THR A 41 -0.59 -0.05 -7.96
CA THR A 41 -0.73 -1.36 -8.62
C THR A 41 -1.88 -1.40 -9.61
N GLU A 42 -3.06 -0.98 -9.16
CA GLU A 42 -4.26 -1.14 -9.99
C GLU A 42 -4.32 -0.17 -11.16
N LEU A 43 -3.77 1.05 -11.03
CA LEU A 43 -3.67 1.96 -12.17
C LEU A 43 -2.60 1.54 -13.17
N THR A 44 -1.54 0.84 -12.74
CA THR A 44 -0.57 0.21 -13.64
C THR A 44 -1.26 -0.86 -14.48
N ALA A 45 -2.06 -1.73 -13.85
CA ALA A 45 -2.86 -2.73 -14.55
C ALA A 45 -3.98 -2.11 -15.41
N PHE A 46 -4.75 -1.16 -14.86
CA PHE A 46 -5.86 -0.51 -15.57
C PHE A 46 -5.41 0.22 -16.84
N GLY A 47 -4.32 0.96 -16.76
CA GLY A 47 -3.76 1.75 -17.86
C GLY A 47 -2.78 0.98 -18.75
N HIS A 48 -2.50 -0.30 -18.48
CA HIS A 48 -1.47 -1.09 -19.16
C HIS A 48 -0.12 -0.35 -19.22
N ARG A 49 0.34 0.16 -18.06
CA ARG A 49 1.52 1.03 -17.97
C ARG A 49 2.75 0.25 -17.55
N PHE A 50 3.22 -0.62 -18.43
CA PHE A 50 4.42 -1.43 -18.19
C PHE A 50 5.04 -1.92 -19.52
N GLU A 51 6.32 -2.25 -19.45
CA GLU A 51 7.08 -2.81 -20.58
C GLU A 51 6.79 -4.30 -20.76
N ARG A 52 6.96 -4.77 -21.99
CA ARG A 52 6.97 -6.20 -22.30
C ARG A 52 8.14 -6.90 -21.61
N GLY A 53 7.92 -8.15 -21.22
CA GLY A 53 8.94 -8.97 -20.56
C GLY A 53 9.13 -8.68 -19.07
N THR A 54 8.42 -7.71 -18.50
CA THR A 54 8.38 -7.48 -17.05
C THR A 54 7.44 -8.49 -16.37
N HIS A 55 7.53 -8.60 -15.04
CA HIS A 55 6.55 -9.39 -14.28
C HIS A 55 5.13 -8.81 -14.43
N TRP A 56 4.98 -7.49 -14.62
CA TRP A 56 3.72 -6.84 -14.93
C TRP A 56 3.09 -7.40 -16.20
N ASP A 57 3.87 -7.52 -17.27
CA ASP A 57 3.42 -8.10 -18.54
C ASP A 57 3.01 -9.58 -18.39
N SER A 58 3.68 -10.33 -17.53
CA SER A 58 3.32 -11.72 -17.24
C SER A 58 2.05 -11.83 -16.39
N TRP A 59 1.87 -10.94 -15.42
CA TRP A 59 0.80 -10.97 -14.42
C TRP A 59 -0.51 -10.35 -14.91
N VAL A 60 -0.44 -9.20 -15.59
CA VAL A 60 -1.64 -8.46 -16.03
C VAL A 60 -2.13 -9.01 -17.37
N LYS A 61 -3.13 -9.88 -17.33
CA LYS A 61 -3.84 -10.39 -18.50
C LYS A 61 -5.33 -10.08 -18.35
N TYR A 62 -5.90 -9.49 -19.39
CA TYR A 62 -7.35 -9.23 -19.39
C TYR A 62 -8.13 -10.47 -19.83
N PRO A 63 -9.28 -10.78 -19.15
CA PRO A 63 -9.86 -10.06 -18.04
C PRO A 63 -9.04 -10.17 -16.74
N PHE A 64 -8.75 -9.05 -16.07
CA PHE A 64 -7.96 -8.97 -14.86
C PHE A 64 -8.85 -8.65 -13.65
N LEU A 65 -8.57 -9.25 -12.49
CA LEU A 65 -9.30 -9.04 -11.24
C LEU A 65 -8.49 -8.12 -10.32
N PRO A 66 -8.85 -6.82 -10.22
CA PRO A 66 -8.14 -5.87 -9.37
C PRO A 66 -8.51 -6.01 -7.89
N GLY A 67 -7.67 -5.45 -7.04
CA GLY A 67 -7.87 -5.36 -5.60
C GLY A 67 -7.17 -6.45 -4.81
N TYR A 68 -6.87 -6.13 -3.55
CA TYR A 68 -6.25 -7.05 -2.58
C TYR A 68 -6.40 -6.56 -1.13
N ALA A 69 -7.26 -5.58 -0.87
CA ALA A 69 -7.47 -5.00 0.47
C ALA A 69 -8.97 -4.90 0.74
N THR A 70 -9.54 -5.90 1.40
CA THR A 70 -10.97 -5.98 1.67
C THR A 70 -11.24 -6.15 3.15
N VAL A 71 -12.16 -5.34 3.70
CA VAL A 71 -12.82 -5.56 4.99
C VAL A 71 -14.14 -6.26 4.72
N ALA A 72 -14.40 -7.35 5.42
CA ALA A 72 -15.58 -8.15 5.24
C ALA A 72 -16.20 -8.59 6.59
N GLN A 73 -17.42 -9.10 6.53
CA GLN A 73 -18.10 -9.74 7.64
C GLN A 73 -18.31 -11.22 7.32
N ILE A 74 -18.12 -12.10 8.30
CA ILE A 74 -18.38 -13.52 8.15
C ILE A 74 -19.88 -13.74 8.04
N GLU A 75 -20.34 -14.32 6.95
CA GLU A 75 -21.74 -14.63 6.68
C GLU A 75 -22.07 -16.11 6.94
N LYS A 76 -21.12 -17.02 6.64
CA LYS A 76 -21.24 -18.45 6.97
C LYS A 76 -19.91 -19.02 7.39
N VAL A 77 -19.97 -20.00 8.28
CA VAL A 77 -18.79 -20.70 8.84
C VAL A 77 -18.86 -22.18 8.48
N GLY A 78 -17.77 -22.73 7.95
CA GLY A 78 -17.65 -24.16 7.68
C GLY A 78 -17.65 -24.98 8.98
N LYS A 79 -18.23 -26.16 8.93
CA LYS A 79 -18.51 -26.99 10.12
C LYS A 79 -17.29 -27.36 10.99
N ASN A 80 -16.09 -27.33 10.43
CA ASN A 80 -14.85 -27.65 11.14
C ASN A 80 -14.19 -26.45 11.82
N ILE A 81 -14.66 -25.22 11.56
CA ILE A 81 -14.10 -23.98 12.15
C ILE A 81 -14.79 -23.70 13.47
N ARG A 82 -14.02 -23.48 14.55
CA ARG A 82 -14.51 -23.27 15.92
C ARG A 82 -14.22 -21.88 16.47
N ASP A 83 -13.22 -21.22 15.93
CA ASP A 83 -12.65 -19.94 16.40
C ASP A 83 -13.05 -18.74 15.53
N ALA A 84 -14.20 -18.84 14.85
CA ALA A 84 -14.82 -17.78 14.09
C ALA A 84 -16.35 -17.95 14.10
N LYS A 85 -17.10 -16.86 14.11
CA LYS A 85 -18.56 -16.85 14.12
C LYS A 85 -19.15 -15.91 13.08
N VAL A 86 -20.39 -16.16 12.70
CA VAL A 86 -21.17 -15.24 11.86
C VAL A 86 -21.24 -13.87 12.55
N GLY A 87 -21.01 -12.82 11.77
CA GLY A 87 -21.00 -11.44 12.27
C GLY A 87 -19.59 -10.91 12.58
N ASP A 88 -18.58 -11.76 12.78
CA ASP A 88 -17.22 -11.29 12.99
C ASP A 88 -16.72 -10.47 11.79
N ARG A 89 -16.07 -9.34 12.07
CA ARG A 89 -15.41 -8.51 11.06
C ARG A 89 -13.99 -8.99 10.84
N VAL A 90 -13.60 -9.08 9.58
CA VAL A 90 -12.30 -9.60 9.19
C VAL A 90 -11.72 -8.79 8.03
N VAL A 91 -10.41 -8.84 7.89
CA VAL A 91 -9.71 -8.42 6.68
C VAL A 91 -9.24 -9.63 5.89
N VAL A 92 -9.22 -9.46 4.58
CA VAL A 92 -8.76 -10.50 3.64
C VAL A 92 -8.08 -9.89 2.43
N ARG A 93 -6.98 -10.50 1.99
CA ARG A 93 -6.33 -10.16 0.72
C ARG A 93 -7.04 -10.88 -0.43
N ALA A 94 -8.02 -10.20 -1.01
CA ALA A 94 -8.84 -10.73 -2.08
C ALA A 94 -9.21 -9.62 -3.07
N PRO A 95 -9.49 -9.95 -4.35
CA PRO A 95 -9.93 -8.98 -5.34
C PRO A 95 -11.21 -8.24 -4.92
N HIS A 96 -11.49 -7.11 -5.57
CA HIS A 96 -12.74 -6.38 -5.32
C HIS A 96 -13.95 -7.21 -5.71
N ALA A 97 -14.65 -7.76 -4.71
CA ALA A 97 -15.88 -8.52 -4.91
C ALA A 97 -16.82 -8.40 -3.72
N SER A 98 -18.11 -8.63 -3.96
CA SER A 98 -19.14 -8.56 -2.91
C SER A 98 -19.05 -9.70 -1.89
N HIS A 99 -18.54 -10.86 -2.30
CA HIS A 99 -18.40 -12.03 -1.44
C HIS A 99 -17.13 -12.81 -1.78
N HIS A 100 -16.61 -13.53 -0.78
CA HIS A 100 -15.45 -14.39 -0.91
C HIS A 100 -15.65 -15.71 -0.16
N VAL A 101 -15.19 -16.81 -0.73
CA VAL A 101 -15.05 -18.07 -0.01
C VAL A 101 -13.55 -18.31 0.21
N VAL A 102 -13.12 -18.28 1.48
CA VAL A 102 -11.71 -18.29 1.86
C VAL A 102 -11.43 -19.29 2.99
N LYS A 103 -10.18 -19.72 3.12
CA LYS A 103 -9.73 -20.50 4.28
C LYS A 103 -9.60 -19.59 5.50
N LYS A 104 -9.81 -20.13 6.71
CA LYS A 104 -9.61 -19.41 7.97
C LYS A 104 -8.21 -18.79 8.10
N THR A 105 -7.19 -19.43 7.53
CA THR A 105 -5.81 -18.95 7.57
C THR A 105 -5.54 -17.68 6.73
N GLN A 106 -6.49 -17.28 5.88
CA GLN A 106 -6.37 -16.14 4.98
C GLN A 106 -6.98 -14.85 5.55
N ILE A 107 -7.53 -14.90 6.76
CA ILE A 107 -8.15 -13.75 7.40
C ILE A 107 -7.42 -13.33 8.68
N ALA A 108 -7.58 -12.05 9.05
CA ALA A 108 -7.34 -11.56 10.40
C ALA A 108 -8.59 -10.83 10.93
N PHE A 109 -8.84 -10.93 12.23
CA PHE A 109 -10.00 -10.29 12.85
C PHE A 109 -9.77 -8.78 13.02
N VAL A 110 -10.84 -8.01 12.80
CA VAL A 110 -10.84 -6.57 13.04
C VAL A 110 -11.43 -6.30 14.42
N PRO A 111 -10.70 -5.65 15.33
CA PRO A 111 -11.23 -5.23 16.63
C PRO A 111 -12.47 -4.33 16.48
N ASP A 112 -13.44 -4.43 17.40
CA ASP A 112 -14.70 -3.70 17.31
C ASP A 112 -14.52 -2.17 17.31
N ALA A 113 -13.50 -1.67 18.01
CA ALA A 113 -13.19 -0.25 18.12
C ALA A 113 -12.63 0.36 16.81
N ILE A 114 -12.19 -0.47 15.85
CA ILE A 114 -11.60 -0.01 14.59
C ILE A 114 -12.69 0.01 13.52
N SER A 115 -12.85 1.13 12.84
CA SER A 115 -13.79 1.28 11.72
C SER A 115 -13.34 0.51 10.47
N ASP A 116 -14.27 0.23 9.56
CA ASP A 116 -13.94 -0.41 8.27
C ASP A 116 -12.97 0.47 7.44
N GLU A 117 -13.09 1.80 7.55
CA GLU A 117 -12.21 2.74 6.85
C GLU A 117 -10.77 2.77 7.40
N GLU A 118 -10.61 2.48 8.66
CA GLU A 118 -9.27 2.31 9.25
C GLU A 118 -8.70 0.94 8.93
N ALA A 119 -9.51 -0.10 9.09
CA ALA A 119 -9.08 -1.47 8.88
C ALA A 119 -8.66 -1.75 7.43
N VAL A 120 -9.30 -1.13 6.44
CA VAL A 120 -9.05 -1.40 5.01
C VAL A 120 -7.61 -1.10 4.56
N TRP A 121 -6.85 -0.35 5.35
CA TRP A 121 -5.44 -0.03 5.09
C TRP A 121 -4.47 -1.17 5.42
N PHE A 122 -4.94 -2.27 6.02
CA PHE A 122 -4.12 -3.39 6.50
C PHE A 122 -3.12 -3.92 5.47
N ALA A 123 -3.55 -4.07 4.21
CA ALA A 123 -2.69 -4.59 3.15
C ALA A 123 -1.58 -3.60 2.76
N MET A 124 -1.91 -2.29 2.67
CA MET A 124 -0.91 -1.25 2.44
C MET A 124 0.04 -1.10 3.63
N ALA A 125 -0.47 -1.24 4.86
CA ALA A 125 0.35 -1.24 6.07
C ALA A 125 1.35 -2.40 6.06
N LYS A 126 0.93 -3.61 5.65
CA LYS A 126 1.84 -4.77 5.49
C LYS A 126 2.94 -4.50 4.45
N ILE A 127 2.58 -3.96 3.28
CA ILE A 127 3.56 -3.65 2.22
C ILE A 127 4.60 -2.64 2.73
N ALA A 128 4.14 -1.58 3.40
CA ALA A 128 5.03 -0.59 4.01
C ALA A 128 5.92 -1.20 5.10
N PHE A 129 5.37 -2.10 5.94
CA PHE A 129 6.13 -2.80 6.98
C PHE A 129 7.24 -3.69 6.39
N ALA A 130 6.97 -4.39 5.27
CA ALA A 130 8.01 -5.13 4.56
C ALA A 130 9.17 -4.22 4.12
N GLY A 131 8.88 -2.98 3.75
CA GLY A 131 9.91 -1.97 3.48
C GLY A 131 10.74 -1.63 4.71
N LEU A 132 10.12 -1.51 5.90
CA LEU A 132 10.86 -1.26 7.14
C LEU A 132 11.77 -2.44 7.50
N LEU A 133 11.31 -3.67 7.32
CA LEU A 133 12.14 -4.87 7.52
C LEU A 133 13.35 -4.86 6.58
N ALA A 134 13.15 -4.61 5.29
CA ALA A 134 14.21 -4.53 4.30
C ALA A 134 15.21 -3.38 4.59
N ALA A 135 14.72 -2.30 5.19
CA ALA A 135 15.55 -1.16 5.57
C ALA A 135 16.57 -1.51 6.65
N ASN A 136 16.27 -2.43 7.57
CA ASN A 136 17.07 -2.69 8.77
C ASN A 136 17.39 -1.37 9.50
N LEU A 137 16.33 -0.67 9.90
CA LEU A 137 16.37 0.69 10.41
C LEU A 137 17.22 0.82 11.67
N GLN A 138 18.17 1.75 11.65
CA GLN A 138 18.98 2.07 12.82
C GLN A 138 18.31 3.13 13.70
N THR A 139 18.45 3.00 15.03
CA THR A 139 17.98 4.01 15.97
C THR A 139 18.61 5.37 15.67
N GLY A 140 17.82 6.43 15.67
CA GLY A 140 18.28 7.79 15.41
C GLY A 140 18.51 8.13 13.94
N ALA A 141 18.21 7.22 13.00
CA ALA A 141 18.40 7.49 11.57
C ALA A 141 17.52 8.66 11.08
N ARG A 142 18.06 9.48 10.18
CA ARG A 142 17.32 10.45 9.38
C ARG A 142 16.81 9.76 8.13
N VAL A 143 15.52 9.80 7.91
CA VAL A 143 14.86 9.07 6.85
C VAL A 143 14.17 10.01 5.88
N ALA A 144 14.34 9.79 4.58
CA ALA A 144 13.54 10.46 3.55
C ALA A 144 12.52 9.50 2.94
N VAL A 145 11.29 9.98 2.75
CA VAL A 145 10.22 9.26 2.04
C VAL A 145 9.87 10.05 0.79
N ILE A 146 10.05 9.44 -0.37
CA ILE A 146 9.76 10.06 -1.66
C ILE A 146 8.44 9.50 -2.18
N GLY A 147 7.47 10.40 -2.38
CA GLY A 147 6.11 10.04 -2.75
C GLY A 147 5.24 9.68 -1.54
N THR A 148 4.17 10.43 -1.32
CA THR A 148 3.19 10.25 -0.24
C THR A 148 1.82 9.84 -0.75
N GLY A 149 1.78 9.00 -1.78
CA GLY A 149 0.60 8.23 -2.14
C GLY A 149 0.18 7.26 -1.01
N PRO A 150 -0.82 6.40 -1.23
CA PRO A 150 -1.28 5.46 -0.21
C PRO A 150 -0.16 4.70 0.50
N LEU A 151 0.81 4.18 -0.26
CA LEU A 151 1.94 3.44 0.29
C LEU A 151 2.88 4.33 1.13
N GLY A 152 3.28 5.50 0.62
CA GLY A 152 4.15 6.42 1.35
C GLY A 152 3.51 6.97 2.62
N GLN A 153 2.18 7.14 2.64
CA GLN A 153 1.43 7.48 3.87
C GLN A 153 1.58 6.40 4.94
N MET A 154 1.60 5.13 4.56
CA MET A 154 1.82 4.01 5.51
C MET A 154 3.27 3.96 5.98
N VAL A 155 4.25 4.16 5.08
CA VAL A 155 5.68 4.21 5.46
C VAL A 155 5.93 5.30 6.50
N VAL A 156 5.42 6.51 6.29
CA VAL A 156 5.58 7.63 7.24
C VAL A 156 5.02 7.26 8.61
N ARG A 157 3.83 6.66 8.66
CA ARG A 157 3.18 6.28 9.91
C ARG A 157 3.90 5.15 10.65
N TRP A 158 4.42 4.19 9.93
CA TRP A 158 5.28 3.16 10.53
C TRP A 158 6.57 3.77 11.08
N LEU A 159 7.24 4.63 10.33
CA LEU A 159 8.44 5.31 10.81
C LEU A 159 8.17 6.14 12.07
N ALA A 160 7.02 6.78 12.15
CA ALA A 160 6.62 7.53 13.34
C ALA A 160 6.39 6.66 14.60
N THR A 161 6.26 5.35 14.45
CA THR A 161 6.21 4.40 15.59
C THR A 161 7.58 3.87 16.00
N THR A 162 8.64 4.24 15.27
CA THR A 162 10.02 3.78 15.48
C THR A 162 10.89 4.88 16.11
N ALA A 163 12.13 4.54 16.45
CA ALA A 163 13.09 5.49 17.00
C ALA A 163 13.89 6.24 15.92
N THR A 164 13.23 6.74 14.87
CA THR A 164 13.84 7.65 13.90
C THR A 164 14.02 9.04 14.49
N SER A 165 15.12 9.74 14.12
CA SER A 165 15.33 11.12 14.58
C SER A 165 14.53 12.12 13.75
N GLU A 166 14.50 11.94 12.44
CA GLU A 166 13.82 12.83 11.50
C GLU A 166 13.22 12.05 10.33
N ILE A 167 12.02 12.46 9.93
CA ILE A 167 11.29 11.91 8.78
C ILE A 167 10.99 13.07 7.83
N VAL A 168 11.82 13.22 6.79
CA VAL A 168 11.59 14.22 5.74
C VAL A 168 10.83 13.60 4.57
N VAL A 169 9.79 14.28 4.12
CA VAL A 169 8.87 13.76 3.11
C VAL A 169 8.83 14.68 1.91
N ILE A 170 8.96 14.10 0.71
CA ILE A 170 8.96 14.85 -0.56
C ILE A 170 7.78 14.36 -1.43
N ASP A 171 6.93 15.29 -1.86
CA ASP A 171 5.84 15.02 -2.80
C ASP A 171 5.50 16.30 -3.57
N ARG A 172 4.94 16.14 -4.78
CA ARG A 172 4.44 17.27 -5.57
C ARG A 172 3.11 17.80 -5.06
N ASN A 173 2.43 17.07 -4.19
CA ASN A 173 1.09 17.37 -3.71
C ASN A 173 1.07 17.83 -2.25
N GLU A 174 0.75 19.11 -2.03
CA GLU A 174 0.70 19.71 -0.70
C GLU A 174 -0.37 19.09 0.23
N LYS A 175 -1.51 18.64 -0.32
CA LYS A 175 -2.54 17.96 0.50
C LYS A 175 -2.05 16.63 1.04
N ARG A 176 -1.30 15.87 0.23
CA ARG A 176 -0.68 14.62 0.66
C ARG A 176 0.42 14.87 1.70
N LEU A 177 1.21 15.94 1.51
CA LEU A 177 2.22 16.37 2.49
C LEU A 177 1.58 16.76 3.82
N ALA A 178 0.44 17.46 3.81
CA ALA A 178 -0.30 17.79 5.03
C ALA A 178 -0.78 16.54 5.77
N LEU A 179 -1.22 15.49 5.05
CA LEU A 179 -1.58 14.19 5.62
C LEU A 179 -0.36 13.45 6.17
N ALA A 180 0.79 13.52 5.48
CA ALA A 180 2.05 12.94 5.95
C ALA A 180 2.54 13.62 7.24
N ARG A 181 2.41 14.95 7.34
CA ARG A 181 2.72 15.69 8.58
C ARG A 181 1.86 15.22 9.76
N LYS A 182 0.55 15.05 9.53
CA LYS A 182 -0.36 14.47 10.55
C LYS A 182 -0.01 13.03 10.89
N GLY A 183 0.63 12.32 9.97
CA GLY A 183 1.09 10.94 10.14
C GLY A 183 2.47 10.81 10.81
N GLY A 184 3.11 11.93 11.21
CA GLY A 184 4.38 11.91 11.95
C GLY A 184 5.60 12.36 11.15
N ALA A 185 5.45 12.88 9.92
CA ALA A 185 6.57 13.49 9.20
C ALA A 185 7.05 14.75 9.96
N THR A 186 8.36 14.83 10.23
CA THR A 186 8.96 16.01 10.90
C THR A 186 9.11 17.16 9.92
N HIS A 187 9.41 16.87 8.66
CA HIS A 187 9.56 17.85 7.59
C HIS A 187 8.80 17.43 6.34
N THR A 188 8.23 18.41 5.65
CA THR A 188 7.57 18.21 4.35
C THR A 188 8.11 19.18 3.33
N ILE A 189 8.37 18.71 2.12
CA ILE A 189 8.94 19.49 1.02
C ILE A 189 8.08 19.26 -0.23
N ALA A 190 7.49 20.35 -0.74
CA ALA A 190 6.70 20.31 -1.96
C ALA A 190 7.58 20.45 -3.20
N GLY A 191 7.43 19.54 -4.15
CA GLY A 191 8.12 19.57 -5.44
C GLY A 191 8.64 18.23 -5.89
N ALA A 192 9.36 18.24 -7.00
CA ALA A 192 10.04 17.09 -7.55
C ALA A 192 11.42 16.89 -6.88
N LEU A 193 11.84 15.64 -6.66
CA LEU A 193 13.08 15.37 -5.93
C LEU A 193 14.30 16.01 -6.57
N GLU A 194 14.39 16.01 -7.90
CA GLU A 194 15.49 16.58 -8.67
C GLU A 194 15.75 18.08 -8.37
N GLU A 195 14.70 18.80 -8.00
CA GLU A 195 14.72 20.23 -7.68
C GLU A 195 14.90 20.50 -6.18
N LYS A 196 14.78 19.49 -5.33
CA LYS A 196 14.63 19.65 -3.88
C LYS A 196 15.75 19.02 -3.06
N ILE A 197 16.79 18.44 -3.67
CA ILE A 197 17.92 17.81 -2.96
C ILE A 197 18.50 18.74 -1.91
N ASP A 198 18.86 19.98 -2.29
CA ASP A 198 19.46 20.96 -1.37
C ASP A 198 18.47 21.38 -0.27
N SER A 199 17.19 21.43 -0.60
CA SER A 199 16.13 21.73 0.38
C SER A 199 16.01 20.63 1.44
N VAL A 200 16.16 19.36 1.06
CA VAL A 200 16.18 18.22 1.99
C VAL A 200 17.39 18.33 2.91
N VAL A 201 18.59 18.50 2.35
CA VAL A 201 19.84 18.64 3.11
C VAL A 201 19.75 19.81 4.09
N LYS A 202 19.26 20.96 3.64
CA LYS A 202 19.05 22.14 4.51
C LYS A 202 18.09 21.84 5.66
N ARG A 203 16.99 21.12 5.41
CA ARG A 203 16.02 20.76 6.46
C ARG A 203 16.59 19.80 7.49
N LEU A 204 17.52 18.96 7.10
CA LEU A 204 18.25 18.03 7.96
C LEU A 204 19.53 18.64 8.56
N GLY A 205 19.59 19.98 8.69
CA GLY A 205 20.72 20.67 9.32
C GLY A 205 22.06 20.52 8.58
N GLY A 206 22.04 20.36 7.26
CA GLY A 206 23.24 20.13 6.44
C GLY A 206 23.59 18.64 6.24
N HIS A 207 22.83 17.74 6.87
CA HIS A 207 23.04 16.29 6.72
C HIS A 207 22.20 15.71 5.58
N ARG A 208 22.66 14.57 5.05
CA ARG A 208 21.89 13.74 4.12
C ARG A 208 21.15 12.64 4.88
N PRO A 209 20.01 12.14 4.37
CA PRO A 209 19.33 11.01 5.01
C PRO A 209 20.18 9.73 4.89
N GLU A 210 20.22 8.92 5.95
CA GLU A 210 20.86 7.60 5.95
C GLU A 210 20.02 6.57 5.19
N LEU A 211 18.72 6.79 5.14
CA LEU A 211 17.76 5.87 4.55
C LEU A 211 16.76 6.64 3.68
N ILE A 212 16.50 6.12 2.48
CA ILE A 212 15.46 6.65 1.58
C ILE A 212 14.46 5.53 1.25
N PHE A 213 13.17 5.84 1.37
CA PHE A 213 12.11 5.02 0.79
C PHE A 213 11.61 5.67 -0.50
N ASP A 214 11.74 4.95 -1.62
CA ASP A 214 11.06 5.34 -2.88
C ASP A 214 9.70 4.64 -2.96
N CYS A 215 8.63 5.42 -2.81
CA CYS A 215 7.25 4.96 -2.88
C CYS A 215 6.54 5.43 -4.17
N THR A 216 7.28 5.91 -5.17
CA THR A 216 6.71 6.63 -6.32
C THR A 216 6.36 5.76 -7.52
N ALA A 217 7.07 4.65 -7.71
CA ALA A 217 7.10 3.88 -8.98
C ALA A 217 7.48 4.74 -10.21
N ASN A 218 8.19 5.87 -10.00
CA ASN A 218 8.67 6.73 -11.07
C ASN A 218 10.15 6.43 -11.35
N PRO A 219 10.52 5.95 -12.54
CA PRO A 219 11.88 5.53 -12.84
C PRO A 219 12.93 6.67 -12.69
N SER A 220 12.54 7.92 -12.87
CA SER A 220 13.47 9.07 -12.74
C SER A 220 13.93 9.34 -11.30
N VAL A 221 13.25 8.77 -10.29
CA VAL A 221 13.55 9.06 -8.88
C VAL A 221 14.83 8.40 -8.42
N LEU A 222 15.16 7.18 -8.89
CA LEU A 222 16.32 6.42 -8.42
C LEU A 222 17.64 7.19 -8.55
N ALA A 223 17.90 7.78 -9.71
CA ALA A 223 19.13 8.55 -9.95
C ALA A 223 19.28 9.75 -8.98
N ASN A 224 18.16 10.42 -8.67
CA ASN A 224 18.13 11.53 -7.73
C ASN A 224 18.21 11.08 -6.26
N ALA A 225 17.65 9.92 -5.93
CA ALA A 225 17.80 9.30 -4.61
C ALA A 225 19.26 8.91 -4.33
N LEU A 226 19.97 8.39 -5.32
CA LEU A 226 21.42 8.12 -5.23
C LEU A 226 22.24 9.37 -4.92
N ARG A 227 21.88 10.52 -5.52
CA ARG A 227 22.50 11.81 -5.24
C ARG A 227 22.16 12.33 -3.84
N LEU A 228 20.98 12.03 -3.32
CA LEU A 228 20.50 12.56 -2.04
C LEU A 228 21.01 11.77 -0.84
N VAL A 229 20.99 10.43 -0.88
CA VAL A 229 21.35 9.59 0.28
C VAL A 229 22.79 9.85 0.75
N THR A 230 23.06 9.64 2.04
CA THR A 230 24.43 9.79 2.58
C THR A 230 25.37 8.69 2.06
N ASP A 231 26.68 8.87 2.26
CA ASP A 231 27.66 7.84 1.97
C ASP A 231 27.39 6.58 2.80
N ARG A 232 27.48 5.41 2.19
CA ARG A 232 27.11 4.10 2.75
C ARG A 232 25.63 4.01 3.18
N GLY A 233 24.80 4.97 2.73
CA GLY A 233 23.36 4.97 2.99
C GLY A 233 22.61 3.92 2.20
N LYS A 234 21.31 3.83 2.43
CA LYS A 234 20.46 2.80 1.83
C LYS A 234 19.25 3.42 1.14
N ILE A 235 18.88 2.88 -0.01
CA ILE A 235 17.66 3.20 -0.73
C ILE A 235 16.78 1.94 -0.77
N VAL A 236 15.57 2.02 -0.24
CA VAL A 236 14.55 0.96 -0.30
C VAL A 236 13.56 1.31 -1.39
N ILE A 237 13.51 0.49 -2.43
CA ILE A 237 12.53 0.61 -3.52
C ILE A 237 11.29 -0.18 -3.13
N LEU A 238 10.20 0.53 -2.87
CA LEU A 238 8.86 0.00 -2.57
C LEU A 238 7.88 0.24 -3.71
N GLY A 239 8.05 1.35 -4.42
CA GLY A 239 7.26 1.67 -5.59
C GLY A 239 7.80 0.92 -6.80
N ASP A 240 7.13 -0.17 -7.17
CA ASP A 240 7.52 -0.97 -8.33
C ASP A 240 7.10 -0.29 -9.63
N THR A 241 8.07 0.09 -10.45
CA THR A 241 7.81 0.75 -11.73
C THR A 241 7.48 -0.27 -12.83
N GLY A 242 6.51 0.08 -13.69
CA GLY A 242 6.24 -0.68 -14.91
C GLY A 242 7.33 -0.49 -16.00
N PHE A 243 8.26 0.44 -15.80
CA PHE A 243 9.32 0.80 -16.77
C PHE A 243 10.71 0.70 -16.13
N PRO A 244 11.14 -0.52 -15.75
CA PRO A 244 12.42 -0.70 -15.06
C PRO A 244 13.63 -0.33 -15.92
N ALA A 245 13.55 -0.44 -17.25
CA ALA A 245 14.64 -0.06 -18.16
C ALA A 245 14.91 1.46 -18.17
N GLU A 246 13.95 2.28 -17.71
CA GLU A 246 14.11 3.73 -17.57
C GLU A 246 14.77 4.13 -16.25
N GLN A 247 15.02 3.19 -15.32
CA GLN A 247 15.76 3.47 -14.10
C GLN A 247 17.26 3.53 -14.36
N HIS A 248 17.92 4.59 -13.88
CA HIS A 248 19.34 4.79 -14.13
C HIS A 248 20.14 4.79 -12.82
N LEU A 249 21.23 4.06 -12.83
CA LEU A 249 22.26 4.13 -11.79
C LEU A 249 23.21 5.30 -12.10
N THR A 250 23.75 5.91 -11.04
CA THR A 250 24.80 6.93 -11.15
C THR A 250 26.12 6.41 -10.55
N SER A 251 27.21 7.08 -10.82
CA SER A 251 28.52 6.75 -10.22
C SER A 251 28.50 6.83 -8.69
N ASP A 252 27.56 7.59 -8.11
CA ASP A 252 27.38 7.67 -6.65
C ASP A 252 27.24 6.30 -6.00
N LEU A 253 26.57 5.35 -6.66
CA LEU A 253 26.37 4.00 -6.13
C LEU A 253 27.70 3.37 -5.71
N VAL A 254 28.68 3.39 -6.60
CA VAL A 254 30.00 2.78 -6.37
C VAL A 254 30.91 3.68 -5.53
N LEU A 255 31.02 4.96 -5.91
CA LEU A 255 31.93 5.90 -5.26
C LEU A 255 31.59 6.16 -3.80
N ARG A 256 30.31 6.09 -3.45
CA ARG A 256 29.84 6.40 -2.09
C ARG A 256 29.35 5.15 -1.32
N GLY A 257 29.51 3.96 -1.92
CA GLY A 257 29.17 2.68 -1.28
C GLY A 257 27.69 2.55 -0.89
N ILE A 258 26.79 3.08 -1.70
CA ILE A 258 25.34 3.10 -1.43
C ILE A 258 24.76 1.70 -1.66
N SER A 259 23.76 1.32 -0.85
CA SER A 259 23.01 0.08 -1.02
C SER A 259 21.63 0.37 -1.59
N ILE A 260 21.18 -0.42 -2.58
CA ILE A 260 19.80 -0.43 -3.09
C ILE A 260 19.15 -1.76 -2.73
N VAL A 261 17.98 -1.71 -2.12
CA VAL A 261 17.23 -2.91 -1.70
C VAL A 261 15.81 -2.83 -2.24
N GLY A 262 15.37 -3.85 -2.95
CA GLY A 262 13.96 -4.02 -3.31
C GLY A 262 13.17 -4.59 -2.13
N ALA A 263 11.97 -4.07 -1.89
CA ALA A 263 11.10 -4.59 -0.85
C ALA A 263 9.72 -4.93 -1.43
N HIS A 264 9.33 -6.18 -1.27
CA HIS A 264 8.00 -6.67 -1.62
C HIS A 264 7.43 -7.46 -0.44
N ASP A 265 6.14 -7.38 -0.21
CA ASP A 265 5.49 -8.02 0.93
C ASP A 265 5.50 -9.57 0.88
N LEU A 266 5.81 -10.17 -0.26
CA LEU A 266 6.08 -11.61 -0.37
C LEU A 266 7.38 -12.00 0.36
N HIS A 267 8.35 -11.10 0.49
CA HIS A 267 9.61 -11.38 1.16
C HIS A 267 9.45 -11.57 2.68
N THR A 268 8.34 -11.12 3.27
CA THR A 268 8.06 -11.39 4.67
C THR A 268 7.81 -12.88 4.97
N GLN A 269 7.37 -13.66 3.98
CA GLN A 269 7.05 -15.09 4.17
C GLN A 269 8.23 -15.95 4.63
N GLY A 270 9.46 -15.54 4.34
CA GLY A 270 10.70 -16.20 4.80
C GLY A 270 11.27 -15.65 6.11
N ASP A 271 10.66 -14.62 6.68
CA ASP A 271 11.14 -14.01 7.91
C ASP A 271 10.76 -14.89 9.12
N PRO A 272 11.71 -15.24 10.02
CA PRO A 272 11.43 -16.11 11.18
C PRO A 272 10.39 -15.55 12.14
N GLU A 273 10.31 -14.23 12.28
CA GLU A 273 9.38 -13.55 13.19
C GLU A 273 8.09 -13.12 12.49
N TRP A 274 8.20 -12.58 11.27
CA TRP A 274 7.12 -11.91 10.54
C TRP A 274 6.57 -12.72 9.36
N GLY A 275 6.98 -13.99 9.21
CA GLY A 275 6.54 -14.87 8.12
C GLY A 275 5.04 -15.18 8.15
N ASP A 276 4.40 -15.15 9.33
CA ASP A 276 2.95 -15.15 9.45
C ASP A 276 2.43 -13.71 9.32
N GLU A 277 1.86 -13.36 8.17
CA GLU A 277 1.34 -12.01 7.90
C GLU A 277 0.29 -11.53 8.91
N ARG A 278 -0.40 -12.45 9.61
CA ARG A 278 -1.39 -12.09 10.64
C ARG A 278 -0.74 -11.34 11.79
N LYS A 279 0.50 -11.65 12.16
CA LYS A 279 1.25 -10.89 13.17
C LYS A 279 1.41 -9.42 12.80
N ILE A 280 1.62 -9.14 11.50
CA ILE A 280 1.74 -7.76 11.01
C ILE A 280 0.38 -7.06 11.08
N PHE A 281 -0.70 -7.76 10.74
CA PHE A 281 -2.06 -7.20 10.85
C PHE A 281 -2.45 -6.97 12.30
N ASP A 282 -2.13 -7.91 13.20
CA ASP A 282 -2.40 -7.77 14.63
C ASP A 282 -1.63 -6.58 15.23
N LEU A 283 -0.35 -6.42 14.88
CA LEU A 283 0.44 -5.26 15.27
C LEU A 283 -0.17 -3.95 14.75
N PHE A 284 -0.58 -3.93 13.47
CA PHE A 284 -1.24 -2.76 12.87
C PHE A 284 -2.51 -2.39 13.64
N PHE A 285 -3.38 -3.37 13.93
CA PHE A 285 -4.61 -3.13 14.68
C PHE A 285 -4.35 -2.73 16.14
N GLN A 286 -3.33 -3.30 16.78
CA GLN A 286 -2.91 -2.90 18.13
C GLN A 286 -2.48 -1.44 18.16
N LEU A 287 -1.69 -1.00 17.17
CA LEU A 287 -1.22 0.38 17.10
C LEU A 287 -2.34 1.36 16.75
N LEU A 288 -3.31 0.96 15.90
CA LEU A 288 -4.53 1.75 15.67
C LEU A 288 -5.35 1.89 16.96
N SER A 289 -5.61 0.79 17.65
CA SER A 289 -6.40 0.78 18.89
C SER A 289 -5.76 1.62 20.01
N SER A 290 -4.43 1.67 20.07
CA SER A 290 -3.70 2.48 21.05
C SER A 290 -3.48 3.94 20.62
N GLY A 291 -3.96 4.34 19.42
CA GLY A 291 -3.77 5.69 18.90
C GLY A 291 -2.32 6.01 18.45
N ARG A 292 -1.41 5.04 18.48
CA ARG A 292 -0.02 5.20 18.04
C ARG A 292 0.11 5.18 16.50
N PHE A 293 -0.88 4.67 15.82
CA PHE A 293 -1.01 4.69 14.35
C PHE A 293 -2.38 5.27 13.99
N SER A 294 -2.47 6.11 12.98
CA SER A 294 -3.74 6.69 12.56
C SER A 294 -3.88 6.71 11.04
N THR A 295 -4.97 6.19 10.54
CA THR A 295 -5.36 6.28 9.13
C THR A 295 -6.50 7.28 8.90
N ALA A 296 -6.84 8.07 9.92
CA ALA A 296 -7.88 9.09 9.86
C ALA A 296 -7.66 10.06 8.69
N ASN A 297 -8.73 10.38 7.99
CA ASN A 297 -8.76 11.28 6.82
C ASN A 297 -7.92 10.81 5.60
N LEU A 298 -7.45 9.58 5.59
CA LEU A 298 -6.76 9.03 4.41
C LEU A 298 -7.75 8.62 3.31
N VAL A 299 -8.95 8.16 3.66
CA VAL A 299 -10.02 7.88 2.69
C VAL A 299 -10.66 9.20 2.27
N THR A 300 -10.56 9.53 0.98
CA THR A 300 -11.08 10.78 0.40
C THR A 300 -12.31 10.57 -0.48
N HIS A 301 -12.48 9.36 -1.03
CA HIS A 301 -13.58 9.05 -1.94
C HIS A 301 -14.16 7.67 -1.63
N ARG A 302 -15.47 7.58 -1.75
CA ARG A 302 -16.25 6.35 -1.56
C ARG A 302 -17.15 6.17 -2.76
N PHE A 303 -17.02 5.04 -3.44
CA PHE A 303 -17.80 4.71 -4.61
C PHE A 303 -18.69 3.49 -4.35
N ASP A 304 -19.86 3.51 -4.95
CA ASP A 304 -20.63 2.30 -5.17
C ASP A 304 -19.83 1.40 -6.15
N PRO A 305 -19.73 0.08 -5.93
CA PRO A 305 -19.05 -0.80 -6.86
C PRO A 305 -19.56 -0.75 -8.32
N ARG A 306 -20.82 -0.34 -8.54
CA ARG A 306 -21.39 -0.08 -9.87
C ARG A 306 -20.71 1.07 -10.60
N GLN A 307 -20.03 1.95 -9.87
CA GLN A 307 -19.28 3.09 -10.39
C GLN A 307 -17.79 2.77 -10.56
N ALA A 308 -17.42 1.50 -10.74
CA ALA A 308 -16.02 1.08 -10.84
C ALA A 308 -15.25 1.86 -11.92
N GLN A 309 -15.85 2.03 -13.09
CA GLN A 309 -15.23 2.79 -14.18
C GLN A 309 -14.91 4.23 -13.79
N GLU A 310 -15.85 4.92 -13.14
CA GLU A 310 -15.67 6.30 -12.68
C GLU A 310 -14.58 6.40 -11.61
N ALA A 311 -14.55 5.44 -10.68
CA ALA A 311 -13.55 5.39 -9.61
C ALA A 311 -12.12 5.29 -10.15
N TYR A 312 -11.87 4.40 -11.14
CA TYR A 312 -10.56 4.25 -11.75
C TYR A 312 -10.18 5.43 -12.65
N LEU A 313 -11.12 5.99 -13.41
CA LEU A 313 -10.87 7.20 -14.19
C LEU A 313 -10.55 8.40 -13.30
N LEU A 314 -11.26 8.56 -12.17
CA LEU A 314 -10.93 9.58 -11.18
C LEU A 314 -9.52 9.35 -10.61
N ALA A 315 -9.22 8.13 -10.19
CA ALA A 315 -7.91 7.80 -9.63
C ALA A 315 -6.76 8.10 -10.61
N GLU A 316 -7.00 7.89 -11.90
CA GLU A 316 -6.02 8.15 -12.96
C GLU A 316 -5.88 9.64 -13.28
N SER A 317 -6.98 10.37 -13.46
CA SER A 317 -6.99 11.79 -13.87
C SER A 317 -6.64 12.73 -12.72
N ALA A 318 -7.06 12.39 -11.51
CA ALA A 318 -6.84 13.20 -10.33
C ALA A 318 -5.54 12.83 -9.57
N LYS A 319 -4.50 12.39 -10.29
CA LYS A 319 -3.18 12.09 -9.69
C LYS A 319 -2.76 13.24 -8.78
N GLY A 320 -2.72 12.95 -7.48
CA GLY A 320 -2.38 13.93 -6.46
C GLY A 320 -3.56 14.64 -5.79
N LYS A 321 -4.79 14.59 -6.30
CA LYS A 321 -5.97 15.17 -5.63
C LYS A 321 -6.71 14.15 -4.77
N THR A 322 -6.45 12.85 -4.97
CA THR A 322 -7.06 11.75 -4.22
C THR A 322 -6.09 11.18 -3.19
N GLY A 323 -6.61 10.83 -2.01
CA GLY A 323 -5.99 9.93 -1.05
C GLY A 323 -6.45 8.49 -1.29
N GLY A 324 -6.92 7.80 -0.26
CA GLY A 324 -7.58 6.49 -0.38
C GLY A 324 -8.92 6.60 -1.10
N ILE A 325 -9.15 5.70 -2.03
CA ILE A 325 -10.42 5.53 -2.73
C ILE A 325 -10.92 4.14 -2.37
N LEU A 326 -12.14 4.02 -1.87
CA LEU A 326 -12.72 2.72 -1.53
C LEU A 326 -14.04 2.46 -2.26
N PHE A 327 -14.33 1.19 -2.44
CA PHE A 327 -15.66 0.71 -2.79
C PHE A 327 -16.43 0.37 -1.52
N ASP A 328 -17.64 0.93 -1.39
CA ASP A 328 -18.59 0.64 -0.33
C ASP A 328 -19.57 -0.43 -0.82
N TRP A 329 -19.31 -1.68 -0.41
CA TRP A 329 -20.11 -2.84 -0.82
C TRP A 329 -21.46 -2.92 -0.14
N SER A 330 -21.71 -2.13 0.92
CA SER A 330 -23.03 -2.08 1.56
C SER A 330 -24.11 -1.51 0.65
N LYS A 331 -23.71 -0.79 -0.39
CA LYS A 331 -24.62 -0.22 -1.42
C LYS A 331 -25.11 -1.23 -2.45
N LEU A 332 -24.48 -2.40 -2.55
CA LEU A 332 -25.00 -3.51 -3.33
C LEU A 332 -25.98 -4.31 -2.46
N LYS A 333 -27.27 -4.06 -2.65
CA LYS A 333 -28.37 -4.83 -2.06
C LYS A 333 -28.75 -5.99 -2.96
#